data_4d0da7cd1b4d915aafdb6c9f7c91d94e
#
_entry.id   4d0da7cd1b4d915aafdb6c9f7c91d94e
#
_cell.length_a   1.000
_cell.length_b   1.000
_cell.length_c   1.000
_cell.angle_alpha   90.00
_cell.angle_beta   90.00
_cell.angle_gamma   90.00
#
_symmetry.space_group_name_H-M   'P 1'
#
loop_
_entity.id
_entity.type
_entity.pdbx_description
1 polymer ?
#
loop_
_entity_poly.entity_id
_entity_poly.type
_entity_poly.pdbx_seq_one_letter_code
_entity_poly.pdbx_strand_id
1 'polypeptide(L)'
;YHKTILKSPDKIMIRPGLFHATKAISKNGAKILEIESPVDKNDLVRFKDDYGRENKPYEGQNQMFSLEKNDVVFKDPSVNSLNKYKINKIDVCLEKYKEKTHLLEKNQNTIFAILDGGLVSENDQLVLSPGDIVRYDTIKKLCEVFEIRDSISFISIQS
;
A
#
# COMPACT_ATOMS: atom_id res chain seq x y z
N TYR A 1 -13.70 6.60 20.62
CA TYR A 1 -13.59 5.83 19.35
C TYR A 1 -14.00 6.73 18.19
N HIS A 2 -13.15 6.83 17.17
CA HIS A 2 -13.49 7.48 15.92
C HIS A 2 -13.99 6.43 14.93
N LYS A 3 -15.11 6.72 14.25
CA LYS A 3 -15.70 5.82 13.26
C LYS A 3 -15.72 6.50 11.90
N THR A 4 -15.14 5.86 10.91
CA THR A 4 -15.15 6.30 9.52
C THR A 4 -15.85 5.26 8.66
N ILE A 5 -16.73 5.70 7.75
CA ILE A 5 -17.38 4.83 6.77
C ILE A 5 -16.67 5.05 5.44
N LEU A 6 -16.14 3.96 4.88
CA LEU A 6 -15.49 3.95 3.57
C LEU A 6 -16.43 3.30 2.55
N LYS A 7 -16.46 3.84 1.34
CA LYS A 7 -17.18 3.31 0.18
C LYS A 7 -16.19 3.14 -0.96
N SER A 8 -16.40 2.14 -1.81
CA SER A 8 -15.54 1.99 -3.00
C SER A 8 -15.57 3.26 -3.89
N PRO A 9 -14.45 3.79 -4.31
CA PRO A 9 -13.05 3.36 -4.15
C PRO A 9 -12.29 4.10 -3.04
N ASP A 10 -12.92 4.38 -1.90
CA ASP A 10 -12.26 5.09 -0.80
C ASP A 10 -11.05 4.31 -0.28
N LYS A 11 -10.14 5.03 0.35
CA LYS A 11 -8.93 4.53 0.95
C LYS A 11 -8.63 5.21 2.27
N ILE A 12 -7.96 4.51 3.13
CA ILE A 12 -7.45 5.02 4.40
C ILE A 12 -6.04 4.52 4.62
N MET A 13 -5.18 5.37 5.13
CA MET A 13 -3.88 4.97 5.63
C MET A 13 -3.96 4.85 7.15
N ILE A 14 -3.48 3.72 7.67
CA ILE A 14 -3.40 3.45 9.09
C ILE A 14 -1.92 3.45 9.47
N ARG A 15 -1.54 4.38 10.34
CA ARG A 15 -0.15 4.50 10.78
C ARG A 15 0.21 3.42 11.80
N PRO A 16 1.50 3.05 11.92
CA PRO A 16 1.97 2.14 12.97
C PRO A 16 1.51 2.60 14.36
N GLY A 17 1.19 1.64 15.22
CA GLY A 17 0.75 1.89 16.61
C GLY A 17 -0.70 2.37 16.75
N LEU A 18 -1.47 2.52 15.66
CA LEU A 18 -2.88 2.88 15.74
C LEU A 18 -3.75 1.63 15.82
N PHE A 19 -4.41 1.41 16.97
CA PHE A 19 -5.41 0.35 17.10
C PHE A 19 -6.61 0.64 16.22
N HIS A 20 -6.96 -0.31 15.39
CA HIS A 20 -8.09 -0.20 14.46
C HIS A 20 -8.84 -1.52 14.32
N ALA A 21 -10.06 -1.44 13.85
CA ALA A 21 -10.86 -2.59 13.47
C ALA A 21 -11.67 -2.27 12.21
N THR A 22 -11.72 -3.22 11.29
CA THR A 22 -12.47 -3.10 10.05
C THR A 22 -13.71 -4.00 10.13
N LYS A 23 -14.87 -3.45 9.75
CA LYS A 23 -16.13 -4.17 9.72
C LYS A 23 -16.87 -3.91 8.41
N ALA A 24 -17.21 -4.97 7.68
CA ALA A 24 -18.11 -4.89 6.55
C ALA A 24 -19.53 -4.56 7.05
N ILE A 25 -20.12 -3.47 6.54
CA ILE A 25 -21.48 -3.04 6.86
C ILE A 25 -22.46 -3.26 5.70
N SER A 26 -21.97 -3.59 4.52
CA SER A 26 -22.78 -3.94 3.36
C SER A 26 -23.27 -5.38 3.46
N LYS A 27 -24.48 -5.65 2.95
CA LYS A 27 -25.11 -6.97 2.97
C LYS A 27 -24.26 -8.05 2.29
N ASN A 28 -23.50 -7.68 1.26
CA ASN A 28 -22.67 -8.59 0.46
C ASN A 28 -21.19 -8.62 0.91
N GLY A 29 -20.88 -8.10 2.11
CA GLY A 29 -19.50 -8.00 2.60
C GLY A 29 -18.73 -6.86 1.95
N ALA A 30 -17.40 -6.89 2.09
CA ALA A 30 -16.48 -5.95 1.49
C ALA A 30 -15.26 -6.70 0.95
N LYS A 31 -14.72 -6.24 -0.19
CA LYS A 31 -13.41 -6.63 -0.70
C LYS A 31 -12.45 -5.49 -0.45
N ILE A 32 -11.34 -5.77 0.20
CA ILE A 32 -10.33 -4.79 0.61
C ILE A 32 -9.00 -5.22 0.01
N LEU A 33 -8.27 -4.28 -0.55
CA LEU A 33 -6.85 -4.43 -0.84
C LEU A 33 -6.09 -3.77 0.31
N GLU A 34 -5.31 -4.56 1.03
CA GLU A 34 -4.46 -4.12 2.12
C GLU A 34 -3.00 -4.19 1.67
N ILE A 35 -2.26 -3.10 1.89
CA ILE A 35 -0.83 -3.01 1.63
C ILE A 35 -0.18 -2.68 2.96
N GLU A 36 0.73 -3.53 3.37
CA GLU A 36 1.43 -3.43 4.65
C GLU A 36 2.93 -3.31 4.43
N SER A 37 3.55 -2.34 5.08
CA SER A 37 4.99 -2.13 5.02
C SER A 37 5.51 -1.50 6.33
N PRO A 38 6.60 -2.02 6.93
CA PRO A 38 7.16 -3.35 6.67
C PRO A 38 6.21 -4.47 7.09
N VAL A 39 6.37 -5.64 6.53
CA VAL A 39 5.61 -6.83 6.94
C VAL A 39 6.29 -7.46 8.14
N ASP A 40 5.81 -7.17 9.33
CA ASP A 40 6.23 -7.84 10.56
C ASP A 40 4.99 -8.31 11.34
N LYS A 41 4.70 -9.59 11.29
CA LYS A 41 3.55 -10.19 11.98
C LYS A 41 3.83 -10.52 13.45
N ASN A 42 5.05 -10.32 13.93
CA ASN A 42 5.41 -10.56 15.33
C ASN A 42 5.04 -9.36 16.22
N ASP A 43 4.84 -8.18 15.66
CA ASP A 43 4.44 -6.97 16.38
C ASP A 43 2.92 -6.81 16.54
N LEU A 44 2.15 -7.84 16.13
CA LEU A 44 0.69 -7.81 16.21
C LEU A 44 0.21 -7.83 17.64
N VAL A 45 -0.47 -6.76 18.07
CA VAL A 45 -1.12 -6.65 19.36
C VAL A 45 -2.62 -6.46 19.18
N ARG A 46 -3.42 -7.36 19.79
CA ARG A 46 -4.88 -7.25 19.80
C ARG A 46 -5.35 -6.75 21.17
N PHE A 47 -5.86 -5.52 21.22
CA PHE A 47 -6.39 -4.93 22.43
C PHE A 47 -7.75 -5.56 22.80
N LYS A 48 -8.58 -5.81 21.80
CA LYS A 48 -9.89 -6.47 21.91
C LYS A 48 -10.18 -7.22 20.62
N ASP A 49 -10.70 -8.43 20.75
CA ASP A 49 -11.05 -9.25 19.60
C ASP A 49 -12.35 -10.02 19.86
N ASP A 50 -13.32 -9.90 18.96
CA ASP A 50 -14.62 -10.58 19.09
C ASP A 50 -14.54 -12.09 18.82
N TYR A 51 -13.37 -12.61 18.46
CA TYR A 51 -13.12 -14.03 18.12
C TYR A 51 -12.22 -14.75 19.13
N GLY A 52 -11.90 -14.11 20.26
CA GLY A 52 -11.10 -14.70 21.34
C GLY A 52 -9.62 -14.93 20.97
N ARG A 53 -9.04 -14.06 20.16
CA ARG A 53 -7.66 -14.16 19.70
C ARG A 53 -6.72 -13.19 20.43
N GLU A 54 -7.18 -12.53 21.48
CA GLU A 54 -6.33 -11.70 22.34
C GLU A 54 -5.15 -12.53 22.88
N ASN A 55 -3.99 -11.94 22.87
CA ASN A 55 -2.73 -12.56 23.32
C ASN A 55 -2.31 -13.82 22.54
N LYS A 56 -2.89 -14.06 21.36
CA LYS A 56 -2.44 -15.12 20.45
C LYS A 56 -1.57 -14.54 19.35
N PRO A 57 -0.56 -15.29 18.89
CA PRO A 57 0.22 -14.88 17.71
C PRO A 57 -0.66 -14.80 16.46
N TYR A 58 -0.13 -14.26 15.39
CA TYR A 58 -0.82 -14.21 14.11
C TYR A 58 -1.11 -15.63 13.59
N GLU A 59 -2.39 -15.96 13.48
CA GLU A 59 -2.84 -17.33 13.18
C GLU A 59 -2.58 -17.79 11.73
N GLY A 60 -2.39 -16.86 10.82
CA GLY A 60 -2.12 -17.14 9.41
C GLY A 60 -0.66 -17.36 9.05
N GLN A 61 0.26 -17.28 10.02
CA GLN A 61 1.70 -17.34 9.74
C GLN A 61 2.12 -18.61 8.99
N ASN A 62 1.56 -19.76 9.33
CA ASN A 62 1.84 -21.03 8.66
C ASN A 62 1.07 -21.22 7.34
N GLN A 63 0.04 -20.42 7.10
CA GLN A 63 -0.80 -20.49 5.90
C GLN A 63 -0.32 -19.52 4.81
N MET A 64 0.47 -18.51 5.17
CA MET A 64 1.00 -17.52 4.24
C MET A 64 2.00 -18.09 3.22
N PHE A 65 2.47 -19.31 3.42
CA PHE A 65 3.44 -19.97 2.54
C PHE A 65 2.82 -20.97 1.55
N SER A 66 1.55 -21.29 1.68
CA SER A 66 0.86 -22.15 0.72
C SER A 66 0.26 -21.27 -0.38
N LEU A 67 0.98 -21.16 -1.50
CA LEU A 67 0.46 -20.52 -2.71
C LEU A 67 -0.54 -21.48 -3.36
N GLU A 68 -1.79 -21.03 -3.44
CA GLU A 68 -2.79 -21.71 -4.27
C GLU A 68 -2.56 -21.37 -5.75
N LYS A 69 -3.05 -22.22 -6.65
CA LYS A 69 -2.86 -22.08 -8.11
C LYS A 69 -3.34 -20.72 -8.65
N ASN A 70 -4.24 -20.05 -7.95
CA ASN A 70 -4.84 -18.77 -8.35
C ASN A 70 -4.26 -17.56 -7.60
N ASP A 71 -3.26 -17.75 -6.74
CA ASP A 71 -2.64 -16.66 -6.01
C ASP A 71 -1.80 -15.80 -6.94
N VAL A 72 -1.93 -14.50 -6.78
CA VAL A 72 -1.10 -13.53 -7.49
C VAL A 72 0.18 -13.30 -6.70
N VAL A 73 1.30 -13.75 -7.25
CA VAL A 73 2.63 -13.53 -6.66
C VAL A 73 3.21 -12.24 -7.23
N PHE A 74 3.39 -11.24 -6.38
CA PHE A 74 4.10 -10.03 -6.75
C PHE A 74 5.61 -10.30 -6.81
N LYS A 75 6.24 -9.89 -7.92
CA LYS A 75 7.70 -9.97 -8.11
C LYS A 75 8.26 -8.56 -8.12
N ASP A 76 9.37 -8.36 -7.43
CA ASP A 76 10.06 -7.07 -7.45
C ASP A 76 10.50 -6.71 -8.88
N PRO A 77 10.16 -5.51 -9.34
CA PRO A 77 10.62 -5.05 -10.64
C PRO A 77 12.10 -4.67 -10.59
N SER A 78 12.79 -4.85 -11.70
CA SER A 78 14.11 -4.25 -11.88
C SER A 78 14.00 -2.72 -11.88
N VAL A 79 15.11 -2.03 -11.63
CA VAL A 79 15.14 -0.56 -11.75
C VAL A 79 14.77 -0.13 -13.17
N ASN A 80 13.93 0.89 -13.27
CA ASN A 80 13.33 1.42 -14.51
C ASN A 80 12.45 0.39 -15.23
N SER A 81 11.71 -0.40 -14.47
CA SER A 81 10.75 -1.37 -15.01
C SER A 81 9.47 -1.45 -14.19
N LEU A 82 8.49 -2.15 -14.74
CA LEU A 82 7.22 -2.43 -14.07
C LEU A 82 6.75 -3.86 -14.33
N ASN A 83 6.03 -4.42 -13.36
CA ASN A 83 5.30 -5.66 -13.47
C ASN A 83 3.80 -5.37 -13.37
N LYS A 84 3.01 -5.84 -14.33
CA LYS A 84 1.55 -5.64 -14.36
C LYS A 84 0.83 -6.87 -13.85
N TYR A 85 -0.18 -6.63 -13.02
CA TYR A 85 -1.06 -7.65 -12.47
C TYR A 85 -2.51 -7.23 -12.65
N LYS A 86 -3.37 -8.20 -12.91
CA LYS A 86 -4.80 -7.96 -12.96
C LYS A 86 -5.49 -8.67 -11.81
N ILE A 87 -6.10 -7.91 -10.93
CA ILE A 87 -6.85 -8.42 -9.77
C ILE A 87 -8.32 -8.08 -9.99
N ASN A 88 -9.09 -9.06 -10.45
CA ASN A 88 -10.47 -8.85 -10.92
C ASN A 88 -10.53 -7.81 -12.06
N LYS A 89 -11.11 -6.63 -11.80
CA LYS A 89 -11.24 -5.51 -12.75
C LYS A 89 -10.23 -4.39 -12.50
N ILE A 90 -9.31 -4.57 -11.55
CA ILE A 90 -8.34 -3.56 -11.15
C ILE A 90 -7.00 -3.90 -11.76
N ASP A 91 -6.39 -2.94 -12.43
CA ASP A 91 -5.01 -3.04 -12.89
C ASP A 91 -4.07 -2.55 -11.79
N VAL A 92 -3.16 -3.41 -11.37
CA VAL A 92 -2.15 -3.16 -10.33
C VAL A 92 -0.78 -3.27 -10.97
N CYS A 93 0.02 -2.22 -10.88
CA CYS A 93 1.41 -2.23 -11.34
C CYS A 93 2.35 -2.11 -10.15
N LEU A 94 3.34 -2.97 -10.08
CA LEU A 94 4.47 -2.86 -9.18
C LEU A 94 5.63 -2.28 -9.96
N GLU A 95 6.16 -1.15 -9.53
CA GLU A 95 7.03 -0.29 -10.33
C GLU A 95 8.25 0.18 -9.53
N LYS A 96 9.39 0.35 -10.22
CA LYS A 96 10.61 0.87 -9.62
C LYS A 96 11.34 1.79 -10.61
N TYR A 97 11.54 3.06 -10.22
CA TYR A 97 12.15 4.08 -11.07
C TYR A 97 13.16 4.94 -10.33
N LYS A 98 14.11 5.50 -11.11
CA LYS A 98 15.07 6.52 -10.64
C LYS A 98 14.63 7.93 -10.99
N GLU A 99 13.75 8.10 -11.97
CA GLU A 99 13.35 9.39 -12.51
C GLU A 99 11.89 9.70 -12.22
N LYS A 100 11.61 10.95 -11.88
CA LYS A 100 10.27 11.46 -11.58
C LYS A 100 9.32 11.43 -12.78
N THR A 101 9.84 11.44 -13.99
CA THR A 101 9.07 11.44 -15.24
C THR A 101 8.06 10.31 -15.28
N HIS A 102 8.44 9.10 -14.84
CA HIS A 102 7.56 7.94 -14.83
C HIS A 102 6.39 8.05 -13.83
N LEU A 103 6.54 8.84 -12.77
CA LEU A 103 5.44 9.14 -11.85
C LEU A 103 4.50 10.16 -12.47
N LEU A 104 5.05 11.14 -13.20
CA LEU A 104 4.30 12.24 -13.81
C LEU A 104 3.53 11.83 -15.07
N GLU A 105 3.96 10.77 -15.76
CA GLU A 105 3.29 10.20 -16.94
C GLU A 105 2.05 9.37 -16.59
N LYS A 106 1.75 9.17 -15.31
CA LYS A 106 0.59 8.38 -14.88
C LYS A 106 -0.74 9.13 -15.08
N ASN A 107 -1.82 8.35 -15.16
CA ASN A 107 -3.17 8.89 -15.24
C ASN A 107 -3.53 9.65 -13.95
N GLN A 108 -4.33 10.71 -14.08
CA GLN A 108 -4.81 11.52 -12.95
C GLN A 108 -5.58 10.74 -11.89
N ASN A 109 -6.18 9.61 -12.26
CA ASN A 109 -6.89 8.73 -11.34
C ASN A 109 -5.98 7.73 -10.61
N THR A 110 -4.67 7.74 -10.88
CA THR A 110 -3.72 6.81 -10.28
C THR A 110 -3.56 7.07 -8.78
N ILE A 111 -3.54 5.99 -8.03
CA ILE A 111 -3.19 5.94 -6.61
C ILE A 111 -1.83 5.26 -6.49
N PHE A 112 -0.96 5.82 -5.70
CA PHE A 112 0.37 5.29 -5.43
C PHE A 112 0.46 4.83 -3.97
N ALA A 113 0.98 3.63 -3.76
CA ALA A 113 1.41 3.15 -2.46
C ALA A 113 2.92 2.94 -2.50
N ILE A 114 3.65 3.70 -1.70
CA ILE A 114 5.11 3.69 -1.69
C ILE A 114 5.60 2.49 -0.88
N LEU A 115 6.48 1.69 -1.48
CA LEU A 115 7.01 0.46 -0.88
C LEU A 115 8.46 0.63 -0.40
N ASP A 116 9.27 1.34 -1.19
CA ASP A 116 10.68 1.54 -0.90
C ASP A 116 11.18 2.85 -1.51
N GLY A 117 12.23 3.45 -0.93
CA GLY A 117 12.74 4.74 -1.34
C GLY A 117 11.78 5.88 -1.05
N GLY A 118 11.74 6.89 -1.91
CA GLY A 118 10.81 8.02 -1.77
C GLY A 118 11.31 9.31 -2.35
N LEU A 119 10.63 10.40 -2.00
CA LEU A 119 11.04 11.76 -2.33
C LEU A 119 11.69 12.41 -1.12
N VAL A 120 12.78 13.14 -1.37
CA VAL A 120 13.56 13.81 -0.33
C VAL A 120 13.64 15.30 -0.58
N SER A 121 13.72 16.06 0.51
CA SER A 121 14.06 17.47 0.52
C SER A 121 15.57 17.70 0.31
N GLU A 122 15.97 18.93 0.08
CA GLU A 122 17.39 19.34 0.00
C GLU A 122 18.22 18.95 1.24
N ASN A 123 17.57 18.86 2.41
CA ASN A 123 18.19 18.41 3.66
C ASN A 123 18.13 16.90 3.85
N ASP A 124 17.87 16.15 2.79
CA ASP A 124 17.82 14.68 2.77
C ASP A 124 16.73 14.05 3.69
N GLN A 125 15.70 14.83 4.04
CA GLN A 125 14.55 14.34 4.79
C GLN A 125 13.52 13.71 3.84
N LEU A 126 13.05 12.52 4.16
CA LEU A 126 11.96 11.87 3.43
C LEU A 126 10.66 12.67 3.59
N VAL A 127 10.12 13.14 2.47
CA VAL A 127 8.84 13.85 2.36
C VAL A 127 7.73 12.91 1.88
N LEU A 128 8.10 11.95 1.06
CA LEU A 128 7.27 10.83 0.65
C LEU A 128 8.06 9.55 0.96
N SER A 129 7.49 8.65 1.75
CA SER A 129 8.20 7.54 2.36
C SER A 129 7.45 6.21 2.21
N PRO A 130 8.12 5.07 2.43
CA PRO A 130 7.46 3.77 2.47
C PRO A 130 6.26 3.76 3.44
N GLY A 131 5.14 3.20 2.96
CA GLY A 131 3.86 3.20 3.68
C GLY A 131 2.93 4.37 3.33
N ASP A 132 3.40 5.42 2.64
CA ASP A 132 2.54 6.49 2.18
C ASP A 132 1.65 6.03 1.01
N ILE A 133 0.37 6.42 1.08
CA ILE A 133 -0.59 6.21 0.01
C ILE A 133 -1.09 7.57 -0.46
N VAL A 134 -0.80 7.90 -1.71
CA VAL A 134 -1.08 9.23 -2.25
C VAL A 134 -1.76 9.16 -3.62
N ARG A 135 -2.46 10.24 -3.99
CA ARG A 135 -3.04 10.42 -5.32
C ARG A 135 -2.04 11.07 -6.26
N TYR A 136 -2.31 10.94 -7.56
CA TYR A 136 -1.54 11.58 -8.62
C TYR A 136 -1.30 13.08 -8.39
N ASP A 137 -2.35 13.84 -8.01
CA ASP A 137 -2.21 15.28 -7.78
C ASP A 137 -1.22 15.62 -6.65
N THR A 138 -1.13 14.78 -5.63
CA THR A 138 -0.15 14.92 -4.56
C THR A 138 1.26 14.61 -5.06
N ILE A 139 1.43 13.49 -5.78
CA ILE A 139 2.72 13.13 -6.40
C ILE A 139 3.21 14.25 -7.30
N LYS A 140 2.34 14.79 -8.18
CA LYS A 140 2.69 15.88 -9.08
C LYS A 140 3.26 17.09 -8.34
N LYS A 141 2.55 17.56 -7.30
CA LYS A 141 3.02 18.69 -6.48
C LYS A 141 4.33 18.40 -5.76
N LEU A 142 4.49 17.21 -5.22
CA LEU A 142 5.73 16.82 -4.54
C LEU A 142 6.90 16.73 -5.53
N CYS A 143 6.69 16.18 -6.71
CA CYS A 143 7.73 16.09 -7.76
C CYS A 143 8.17 17.44 -8.33
N GLU A 144 7.39 18.53 -8.14
CA GLU A 144 7.80 19.89 -8.51
C GLU A 144 8.92 20.43 -7.60
N VAL A 145 9.00 19.95 -6.36
CA VAL A 145 9.88 20.49 -5.32
C VAL A 145 10.94 19.50 -4.86
N PHE A 146 10.62 18.20 -4.85
CA PHE A 146 11.44 17.17 -4.22
C PHE A 146 12.01 16.19 -5.25
N GLU A 147 13.13 15.54 -4.89
CA GLU A 147 13.84 14.62 -5.75
C GLU A 147 13.74 13.18 -5.26
N ILE A 148 13.87 12.21 -6.17
CA ILE A 148 13.98 10.79 -5.80
C ILE A 148 15.39 10.57 -5.23
N ARG A 149 15.44 9.96 -4.02
CA ARG A 149 16.70 9.44 -3.50
C ARG A 149 16.92 8.05 -4.11
N ASP A 150 18.02 7.86 -4.84
CA ASP A 150 18.43 6.60 -5.48
C ASP A 150 17.36 5.99 -6.40
N SER A 151 16.27 5.50 -5.85
CA SER A 151 15.12 4.96 -6.56
C SER A 151 13.86 5.01 -5.68
N ILE A 152 12.69 4.95 -6.32
CA ILE A 152 11.40 4.80 -5.65
C ILE A 152 10.71 3.54 -6.18
N SER A 153 10.22 2.70 -5.25
CA SER A 153 9.38 1.54 -5.58
C SER A 153 7.97 1.76 -5.05
N PHE A 154 6.99 1.49 -5.88
CA PHE A 154 5.59 1.73 -5.52
C PHE A 154 4.63 0.78 -6.24
N ILE A 155 3.46 0.62 -5.66
CA ILE A 155 2.31 0.07 -6.37
C ILE A 155 1.50 1.22 -6.95
N SER A 156 1.19 1.17 -8.24
CA SER A 156 0.21 2.05 -8.86
C SER A 156 -1.07 1.27 -9.17
N ILE A 157 -2.20 1.89 -8.84
CA ILE A 157 -3.53 1.32 -9.05
C ILE A 157 -4.32 2.28 -9.91
N GLN A 158 -4.85 1.76 -11.02
CA GLN A 158 -5.73 2.49 -11.93
C GLN A 158 -7.10 1.83 -11.94
N SER A 159 -8.11 2.62 -11.84
CA SER A 159 -9.52 2.22 -11.95
C SER A 159 -10.16 2.82 -13.19
#